data_a20eb4dd2c8e5660b8af2ba8a68d23f4
#
_entry.id   a20eb4dd2c8e5660b8af2ba8a68d23f4
#
_cell.length_a   1.000
_cell.length_b   1.000
_cell.length_c   1.000
_cell.angle_alpha   90.00
_cell.angle_beta   90.00
_cell.angle_gamma   90.00
#
_symmetry.space_group_name_H-M   'P 1'
#
loop_
_entity.id
_entity.type
_entity.pdbx_description
1 polymer ?
#
loop_
_entity_poly.entity_id
_entity_poly.type
_entity_poly.pdbx_seq_one_letter_code
_entity_poly.pdbx_strand_id
1 'polypeptide(L)'
;MTRSIITACATVLLFTSASCYRLTPTDGGAPMVGRELVLELSERGAIELAPQLGVQLQSVTGRVADFRDDAYQMAVTQTNSSGGVETLWRGEQASIPRAYVVRVAERQLDRRRTWIVAGVSAVGVAIAGSAFGVNGLGGLFGGRGGGTRQ
;
A
#
# COMPACT_ATOMS: atom_id res chain seq x y z
N MET A 1 -13.36 10.78 -32.56
CA MET A 1 -13.85 9.76 -31.60
C MET A 1 -12.73 9.12 -30.80
N THR A 2 -11.55 8.84 -31.34
CA THR A 2 -10.42 8.20 -30.62
C THR A 2 -9.88 9.01 -29.42
N ARG A 3 -9.90 10.33 -29.49
CA ARG A 3 -9.44 11.21 -28.39
C ARG A 3 -10.27 11.10 -27.11
N SER A 4 -11.59 10.96 -27.24
CA SER A 4 -12.47 10.82 -26.06
C SER A 4 -12.27 9.49 -25.32
N ILE A 5 -11.91 8.42 -26.03
CA ILE A 5 -11.67 7.10 -25.46
C ILE A 5 -10.38 7.09 -24.63
N ILE A 6 -9.32 7.73 -25.15
CA ILE A 6 -8.03 7.83 -24.45
C ILE A 6 -8.20 8.65 -23.16
N THR A 7 -8.99 9.71 -23.21
CA THR A 7 -9.26 10.54 -22.02
C THR A 7 -10.05 9.77 -20.97
N ALA A 8 -11.05 8.98 -21.35
CA ALA A 8 -11.83 8.16 -20.42
C ALA A 8 -10.99 7.06 -19.77
N CYS A 9 -10.15 6.36 -20.53
CA CYS A 9 -9.23 5.36 -19.97
C CYS A 9 -8.19 5.96 -19.02
N ALA A 10 -7.65 7.13 -19.37
CA ALA A 10 -6.69 7.82 -18.51
C ALA A 10 -7.31 8.26 -17.17
N THR A 11 -8.57 8.69 -17.21
CA THR A 11 -9.29 9.11 -15.99
C THR A 11 -9.56 7.93 -15.07
N VAL A 12 -9.93 6.77 -15.60
CA VAL A 12 -10.15 5.54 -14.80
C VAL A 12 -8.85 5.05 -14.16
N LEU A 13 -7.72 5.11 -14.87
CA LEU A 13 -6.41 4.72 -14.35
C LEU A 13 -5.93 5.64 -13.21
N LEU A 14 -6.25 6.92 -13.24
CA LEU A 14 -5.90 7.88 -12.19
C LEU A 14 -6.64 7.63 -10.87
N PHE A 15 -7.85 7.09 -10.90
CA PHE A 15 -8.62 6.78 -9.69
C PHE A 15 -8.23 5.47 -9.01
N THR A 16 -7.49 4.58 -9.68
CA THR A 16 -7.06 3.29 -9.11
C THR A 16 -5.82 3.40 -8.22
N SER A 17 -5.12 4.52 -8.23
CA SER A 17 -3.93 4.76 -7.40
C SER A 17 -4.22 5.19 -5.96
N ALA A 18 -5.50 5.30 -5.56
CA ALA A 18 -5.87 5.57 -4.18
C ALA A 18 -5.47 4.38 -3.30
N SER A 19 -4.42 4.58 -2.52
CA SER A 19 -3.86 3.61 -1.57
C SER A 19 -4.95 3.08 -0.63
N CYS A 20 -5.32 1.81 -0.78
CA CYS A 20 -6.35 1.13 0.02
C CYS A 20 -5.81 0.65 1.38
N TYR A 21 -4.95 1.42 2.03
CA TYR A 21 -4.42 1.11 3.36
C TYR A 21 -5.18 1.89 4.43
N ARG A 22 -5.44 1.21 5.54
CA ARG A 22 -5.99 1.80 6.75
C ARG A 22 -4.95 1.74 7.86
N LEU A 23 -4.73 2.87 8.52
CA LEU A 23 -3.94 2.94 9.74
C LEU A 23 -4.86 2.62 10.92
N THR A 24 -4.60 1.53 11.61
CA THR A 24 -5.33 1.17 12.83
C THR A 24 -4.41 1.44 14.02
N PRO A 25 -4.77 2.37 14.93
CA PRO A 25 -4.03 2.57 16.16
C PRO A 25 -3.93 1.25 16.92
N THR A 26 -2.75 0.91 17.39
CA THR A 26 -2.54 -0.29 18.20
C THR A 26 -2.33 0.14 19.64
N ASP A 27 -3.25 -0.24 20.52
CA ASP A 27 -3.12 0.00 21.96
C ASP A 27 -1.99 -0.89 22.48
N GLY A 28 -0.78 -0.34 22.58
CA GLY A 28 0.35 -0.77 23.41
C GLY A 28 0.67 -2.27 23.60
N GLY A 29 -0.02 -3.15 22.89
CA GLY A 29 0.26 -4.59 22.87
C GLY A 29 1.63 -4.88 22.26
N ALA A 30 2.22 -6.02 22.61
CA ALA A 30 3.48 -6.45 22.04
C ALA A 30 3.42 -6.41 20.51
N PRO A 31 4.37 -5.75 19.84
CA PRO A 31 4.36 -5.62 18.39
C PRO A 31 4.44 -7.01 17.77
N MET A 32 3.49 -7.32 16.89
CA MET A 32 3.49 -8.60 16.22
C MET A 32 4.60 -8.63 15.16
N VAL A 33 5.55 -9.52 15.33
CA VAL A 33 6.63 -9.78 14.38
C VAL A 33 6.06 -10.06 12.99
N GLY A 34 6.66 -9.49 11.95
CA GLY A 34 6.25 -9.63 10.56
C GLY A 34 5.19 -8.65 10.11
N ARG A 35 4.61 -7.83 11.00
CA ARG A 35 3.63 -6.81 10.62
C ARG A 35 4.29 -5.50 10.19
N GLU A 36 3.61 -4.78 9.33
CA GLU A 36 4.02 -3.46 8.89
C GLU A 36 3.43 -2.41 9.83
N LEU A 37 4.31 -1.71 10.53
CA LEU A 37 3.94 -0.65 11.47
C LEU A 37 4.37 0.72 10.95
N VAL A 38 3.60 1.71 11.34
CA VAL A 38 3.93 3.13 11.24
C VAL A 38 4.17 3.63 12.65
N LEU A 39 5.40 4.07 12.92
CA LEU A 39 5.82 4.63 14.19
C LEU A 39 5.88 6.15 14.04
N GLU A 40 5.03 6.89 14.75
CA GLU A 40 5.15 8.32 14.87
C GLU A 40 6.18 8.66 15.95
N LEU A 41 7.18 9.43 15.59
CA LEU A 41 8.30 9.76 16.46
C LEU A 41 8.02 11.00 17.30
N SER A 42 8.56 11.01 18.52
CA SER A 42 8.68 12.22 19.31
C SER A 42 9.74 13.15 18.70
N GLU A 43 9.71 14.42 19.08
CA GLU A 43 10.74 15.39 18.66
C GLU A 43 12.16 14.92 19.04
N ARG A 44 12.32 14.39 20.24
CA ARG A 44 13.58 13.78 20.68
C ARG A 44 13.99 12.58 19.83
N GLY A 45 13.04 11.71 19.51
CA GLY A 45 13.29 10.55 18.65
C GLY A 45 13.70 10.95 17.24
N ALA A 46 13.09 12.01 16.70
CA ALA A 46 13.46 12.56 15.40
C ALA A 46 14.90 13.06 15.35
N ILE A 47 15.38 13.70 16.43
CA ILE A 47 16.75 14.21 16.54
C ILE A 47 17.75 13.05 16.70
N GLU A 48 17.47 12.12 17.60
CA GLU A 48 18.38 11.01 17.92
C GLU A 48 18.52 10.01 16.76
N LEU A 49 17.45 9.80 15.98
CA LEU A 49 17.46 8.91 14.83
C LEU A 49 17.90 9.59 13.53
N ALA A 50 18.04 10.90 13.51
CA ALA A 50 18.43 11.67 12.33
C ALA A 50 19.72 11.17 11.63
N PRO A 51 20.79 10.78 12.34
CA PRO A 51 22.00 10.28 11.69
C PRO A 51 21.81 8.98 10.90
N GLN A 52 20.80 8.18 11.26
CA GLN A 52 20.54 6.88 10.64
C GLN A 52 19.42 6.93 9.59
N LEU A 53 18.37 7.70 9.86
CA LEU A 53 17.12 7.66 9.09
C LEU A 53 16.81 8.97 8.36
N GLY A 54 17.64 9.99 8.52
CA GLY A 54 17.46 11.30 7.90
C GLY A 54 16.92 12.36 8.84
N VAL A 55 16.95 13.61 8.39
CA VAL A 55 16.59 14.78 9.21
C VAL A 55 15.09 15.06 9.20
N GLN A 56 14.61 15.73 10.25
CA GLN A 56 13.22 16.16 10.39
C GLN A 56 12.20 15.00 10.30
N LEU A 57 12.54 13.86 10.85
CA LEU A 57 11.68 12.68 10.85
C LEU A 57 10.38 12.94 11.62
N GLN A 58 9.26 12.58 11.01
CA GLN A 58 7.95 12.57 11.66
C GLN A 58 7.48 11.14 11.91
N SER A 59 7.64 10.27 10.93
CA SER A 59 7.25 8.87 11.07
C SER A 59 8.18 7.93 10.31
N VAL A 60 8.24 6.70 10.80
CA VAL A 60 8.97 5.59 10.18
C VAL A 60 8.00 4.45 9.93
N THR A 61 7.97 3.96 8.71
CA THR A 61 7.18 2.79 8.30
C THR A 61 8.12 1.65 8.01
N GLY A 62 7.79 0.46 8.51
CA GLY A 62 8.60 -0.71 8.25
C GLY A 62 7.98 -1.98 8.81
N ARG A 63 8.59 -3.12 8.47
CA ARG A 63 8.17 -4.41 8.98
C ARG A 63 8.94 -4.76 10.24
N VAL A 64 8.22 -5.10 11.31
CA VAL A 64 8.83 -5.53 12.57
C VAL A 64 9.50 -6.87 12.38
N ALA A 65 10.80 -6.91 12.60
CA ALA A 65 11.58 -8.14 12.63
C ALA A 65 11.58 -8.76 14.03
N ASP A 66 11.69 -7.92 15.07
CA ASP A 66 11.70 -8.34 16.47
C ASP A 66 11.39 -7.16 17.40
N PHE A 67 11.15 -7.45 18.67
CA PHE A 67 11.06 -6.45 19.74
C PHE A 67 11.90 -6.91 20.92
N ARG A 68 13.01 -6.23 21.16
CA ARG A 68 13.97 -6.53 22.21
C ARG A 68 14.43 -5.26 22.89
N ASP A 69 14.73 -5.37 24.18
CA ASP A 69 15.31 -4.28 24.97
C ASP A 69 14.49 -2.97 24.87
N ASP A 70 13.17 -3.10 24.87
CA ASP A 70 12.21 -2.00 24.70
C ASP A 70 12.44 -1.19 23.39
N ALA A 71 12.92 -1.85 22.34
CA ALA A 71 13.16 -1.28 21.04
C ALA A 71 12.54 -2.12 19.91
N TYR A 72 11.97 -1.44 18.93
CA TYR A 72 11.49 -2.04 17.69
C TYR A 72 12.66 -2.31 16.76
N GLN A 73 12.95 -3.58 16.49
CA GLN A 73 13.86 -3.99 15.44
C GLN A 73 13.06 -4.11 14.15
N MET A 74 13.24 -3.21 13.21
CA MET A 74 12.42 -3.19 12.02
C MET A 74 13.21 -2.98 10.74
N ALA A 75 12.73 -3.61 9.66
CA ALA A 75 13.16 -3.35 8.31
C ALA A 75 12.40 -2.13 7.78
N VAL A 76 13.08 -1.01 7.66
CA VAL A 76 12.48 0.26 7.25
C VAL A 76 12.16 0.23 5.76
N THR A 77 10.92 0.58 5.40
CA THR A 77 10.47 0.67 4.01
C THR A 77 10.24 2.11 3.58
N GLN A 78 9.88 2.98 4.53
CA GLN A 78 9.57 4.38 4.22
C GLN A 78 9.79 5.26 5.45
N THR A 79 10.29 6.47 5.24
CA THR A 79 10.31 7.52 6.26
C THR A 79 9.59 8.75 5.73
N ASN A 80 8.86 9.45 6.62
CA ASN A 80 8.23 10.73 6.33
C ASN A 80 8.87 11.81 7.20
N SER A 81 9.20 12.93 6.56
CA SER A 81 9.67 14.13 7.26
C SER A 81 8.51 15.09 7.58
N SER A 82 8.71 15.98 8.53
CA SER A 82 7.75 17.04 8.89
C SER A 82 7.42 17.98 7.71
N GLY A 83 8.27 18.03 6.68
CA GLY A 83 8.03 18.75 5.43
C GLY A 83 7.18 17.99 4.41
N GLY A 84 6.67 16.79 4.74
CA GLY A 84 5.88 15.97 3.83
C GLY A 84 6.71 15.23 2.77
N VAL A 85 8.02 15.21 2.92
CA VAL A 85 8.90 14.46 2.01
C VAL A 85 8.93 13.00 2.42
N GLU A 86 8.60 12.12 1.50
CA GLU A 86 8.70 10.67 1.65
C GLU A 86 10.03 10.17 1.10
N THR A 87 10.75 9.38 1.90
CA THR A 87 11.95 8.68 1.46
C THR A 87 11.69 7.17 1.51
N LEU A 88 11.91 6.49 0.40
CA LEU A 88 11.78 5.04 0.30
C LEU A 88 13.08 4.36 0.66
N TRP A 89 12.98 3.28 1.43
CA TRP A 89 14.07 2.45 1.91
C TRP A 89 13.93 1.02 1.35
N ARG A 90 15.01 0.27 1.35
CA ARG A 90 15.05 -1.10 0.80
C ARG A 90 14.91 -2.20 1.86
N GLY A 91 14.51 -1.84 3.07
CA GLY A 91 14.39 -2.77 4.18
C GLY A 91 15.63 -2.77 5.07
N GLU A 92 16.33 -1.65 5.13
CA GLU A 92 17.47 -1.47 6.04
C GLU A 92 17.01 -1.65 7.49
N GLN A 93 17.82 -2.35 8.27
CA GLN A 93 17.53 -2.64 9.66
C GLN A 93 17.78 -1.40 10.52
N ALA A 94 16.76 -1.03 11.29
CA ALA A 94 16.86 0.04 12.27
C ALA A 94 16.31 -0.42 13.62
N SER A 95 16.98 0.00 14.70
CA SER A 95 16.52 -0.18 16.07
C SER A 95 15.91 1.12 16.59
N ILE A 96 14.62 1.12 16.87
CA ILE A 96 13.89 2.31 17.30
C ILE A 96 13.40 2.09 18.74
N PRO A 97 14.02 2.74 19.73
CA PRO A 97 13.60 2.68 21.12
C PRO A 97 12.14 3.13 21.28
N ARG A 98 11.38 2.37 22.07
CA ARG A 98 9.97 2.69 22.34
C ARG A 98 9.80 4.08 22.95
N ALA A 99 10.77 4.55 23.75
CA ALA A 99 10.76 5.87 24.33
C ALA A 99 10.73 7.02 23.32
N TYR A 100 11.10 6.76 22.07
CA TYR A 100 11.09 7.73 20.97
C TYR A 100 9.78 7.70 20.16
N VAL A 101 8.88 6.76 20.46
CA VAL A 101 7.63 6.55 19.73
C VAL A 101 6.46 7.10 20.51
N VAL A 102 5.71 8.03 19.89
CA VAL A 102 4.51 8.64 20.48
C VAL A 102 3.27 7.81 20.16
N ARG A 103 3.21 7.29 18.93
CA ARG A 103 2.06 6.49 18.46
C ARG A 103 2.53 5.34 17.57
N VAL A 104 1.86 4.23 17.71
CA VAL A 104 2.04 3.05 16.86
C VAL A 104 0.74 2.80 16.11
N ALA A 105 0.82 2.68 14.80
CA ALA A 105 -0.31 2.31 13.97
C ALA A 105 0.08 1.12 13.08
N GLU A 106 -0.81 0.15 12.96
CA GLU A 106 -0.62 -0.96 12.03
C GLU A 106 -1.16 -0.56 10.65
N ARG A 107 -0.33 -0.78 9.62
CA ARG A 107 -0.72 -0.60 8.22
C ARG A 107 -1.42 -1.86 7.73
N GLN A 108 -2.73 -1.84 7.74
CA GLN A 108 -3.54 -2.96 7.27
C GLN A 108 -4.13 -2.67 5.89
N LEU A 109 -4.10 -3.68 5.03
CA LEU A 109 -4.76 -3.62 3.73
C LEU A 109 -6.28 -3.66 3.95
N ASP A 110 -7.00 -2.62 3.57
CA ASP A 110 -8.46 -2.62 3.62
C ASP A 110 -9.03 -3.49 2.50
N ARG A 111 -9.16 -4.79 2.79
CA ARG A 111 -9.70 -5.77 1.84
C ARG A 111 -11.07 -5.37 1.29
N ARG A 112 -11.91 -4.75 2.11
CA ARG A 112 -13.25 -4.35 1.67
C ARG A 112 -13.19 -3.27 0.59
N ARG A 113 -12.35 -2.25 0.78
CA ARG A 113 -12.15 -1.20 -0.22
C ARG A 113 -11.51 -1.74 -1.48
N THR A 114 -10.54 -2.64 -1.35
CA THR A 114 -9.88 -3.29 -2.48
C THR A 114 -10.90 -4.05 -3.35
N TRP A 115 -11.80 -4.82 -2.74
CA TRP A 115 -12.86 -5.53 -3.47
C TRP A 115 -13.87 -4.62 -4.14
N ILE A 116 -14.23 -3.50 -3.50
CA ILE A 116 -15.13 -2.50 -4.10
C ILE A 116 -14.48 -1.87 -5.33
N VAL A 117 -13.21 -1.45 -5.23
CA VAL A 117 -12.48 -0.86 -6.37
C VAL A 117 -12.32 -1.87 -7.49
N ALA A 118 -11.95 -3.11 -7.19
CA ALA A 118 -11.82 -4.18 -8.20
C ALA A 118 -13.15 -4.47 -8.89
N GLY A 119 -14.26 -4.54 -8.14
CA GLY A 119 -15.59 -4.75 -8.68
C GLY A 119 -16.06 -3.63 -9.59
N VAL A 120 -15.91 -2.38 -9.17
CA VAL A 120 -16.28 -1.20 -9.97
C VAL A 120 -15.45 -1.13 -11.25
N SER A 121 -14.15 -1.43 -11.17
CA SER A 121 -13.28 -1.45 -12.36
C SER A 121 -13.70 -2.53 -13.35
N ALA A 122 -14.03 -3.74 -12.88
CA ALA A 122 -14.47 -4.83 -13.74
C ALA A 122 -15.79 -4.51 -14.46
N VAL A 123 -16.75 -3.92 -13.75
CA VAL A 123 -18.04 -3.48 -14.32
C VAL A 123 -17.82 -2.36 -15.33
N GLY A 124 -16.96 -1.39 -15.04
CA GLY A 124 -16.63 -0.29 -15.95
C GLY A 124 -16.04 -0.78 -17.27
N VAL A 125 -15.11 -1.75 -17.19
CA VAL A 125 -14.51 -2.37 -18.38
C VAL A 125 -15.54 -3.17 -19.18
N ALA A 126 -16.44 -3.91 -18.52
CA ALA A 126 -17.49 -4.67 -19.19
C ALA A 126 -18.48 -3.76 -19.94
N ILE A 127 -18.92 -2.66 -19.31
CA ILE A 127 -19.82 -1.68 -19.93
C ILE A 127 -19.14 -0.99 -21.11
N ALA A 128 -17.88 -0.56 -20.96
CA ALA A 128 -17.11 0.05 -22.05
C ALA A 128 -16.92 -0.94 -23.20
N GLY A 129 -16.58 -2.19 -22.93
CA GLY A 129 -16.43 -3.23 -23.94
C GLY A 129 -17.71 -3.49 -24.74
N SER A 130 -18.86 -3.52 -24.07
CA SER A 130 -20.16 -3.73 -24.73
C SER A 130 -20.57 -2.51 -25.59
N ALA A 131 -20.33 -1.29 -25.12
CA ALA A 131 -20.66 -0.07 -25.83
C ALA A 131 -19.80 0.14 -27.09
N PHE A 132 -18.59 -0.38 -27.12
CA PHE A 132 -17.66 -0.26 -28.26
C PHE A 132 -17.62 -1.48 -29.18
N GLY A 133 -18.57 -2.44 -29.00
CA GLY A 133 -18.71 -3.59 -29.91
C GLY A 133 -17.50 -4.53 -29.94
N VAL A 134 -16.72 -4.58 -28.87
CA VAL A 134 -15.61 -5.53 -28.74
C VAL A 134 -16.17 -6.91 -28.39
N ASN A 135 -16.73 -7.58 -29.41
CA ASN A 135 -17.21 -8.97 -29.31
C ASN A 135 -16.08 -10.00 -29.11
N GLY A 136 -14.86 -9.54 -28.76
CA GLY A 136 -13.66 -10.37 -28.69
C GLY A 136 -13.36 -11.04 -27.36
N LEU A 137 -14.03 -10.67 -26.25
CA LEU A 137 -13.73 -11.26 -24.93
C LEU A 137 -14.40 -12.61 -24.68
N GLY A 138 -15.38 -13.00 -25.51
CA GLY A 138 -16.00 -14.35 -25.47
C GLY A 138 -15.08 -15.48 -25.89
N GLY A 139 -14.02 -15.19 -26.62
CA GLY A 139 -13.06 -16.20 -27.10
C GLY A 139 -12.02 -16.67 -26.09
N LEU A 140 -11.84 -15.94 -24.98
CA LEU A 140 -10.84 -16.32 -23.97
C LEU A 140 -11.34 -17.32 -22.93
N PHE A 141 -12.66 -17.48 -22.79
CA PHE A 141 -13.27 -18.42 -21.84
C PHE A 141 -14.08 -19.55 -22.50
N GLY A 142 -14.21 -19.54 -23.83
CA GLY A 142 -14.97 -20.52 -24.59
C GLY A 142 -14.09 -21.38 -25.49
N GLY A 143 -13.14 -22.06 -24.95
CA GLY A 143 -12.30 -23.01 -25.68
C GLY A 143 -12.53 -24.43 -25.21
N ARG A 144 -13.40 -25.17 -25.86
CA ARG A 144 -13.13 -26.57 -26.20
C ARG A 144 -14.39 -27.39 -26.27
N GLY A 145 -14.75 -27.75 -27.48
CA GLY A 145 -15.78 -28.75 -27.74
C GLY A 145 -16.05 -28.83 -29.21
N GLY A 146 -15.22 -29.49 -29.98
CA GLY A 146 -15.44 -29.76 -31.38
C GLY A 146 -14.76 -31.06 -31.76
N GLY A 147 -15.43 -32.17 -31.52
CA GLY A 147 -15.03 -33.48 -32.01
C GLY A 147 -15.08 -33.53 -33.51
N THR A 148 -14.04 -34.03 -34.11
CA THR A 148 -14.00 -34.53 -35.47
C THR A 148 -14.55 -35.96 -35.50
N ARG A 149 -15.63 -36.14 -36.24
CA ARG A 149 -16.00 -37.42 -36.83
C ARG A 149 -15.70 -37.32 -38.30
N GLN A 150 -15.00 -38.23 -38.74
CA GLN A 150 -14.73 -39.03 -39.96
C GLN A 150 -13.31 -38.95 -40.40
#